data_79b7cc6c586fd32bd646ba23e09d3cf6
#
_entry.id   79b7cc6c586fd32bd646ba23e09d3cf6
#
_cell.length_a   1.000
_cell.length_b   1.000
_cell.length_c   1.000
_cell.angle_alpha   90.00
_cell.angle_beta   90.00
_cell.angle_gamma   90.00
#
_symmetry.space_group_name_H-M   'P 1'
#
loop_
_entity.id
_entity.type
_entity.pdbx_description
1 polymer ?
#
loop_
_entity_poly.entity_id
_entity_poly.type
_entity_poly.pdbx_seq_one_letter_code
_entity_poly.pdbx_strand_id
1 'polypeptide(L)'
;AKAQRLKTLTEDVVEASKVSSGNINLQLMDVNLVEMMNQTTGEFAEKFEHKNLELIQTLPNEPAIIHVDGRRMWRVLENLYNNAAKYAMPGTRIYADLRTDKDEVIFSLKNVSEYPLNFSADELTERFIRGDISRSTEGSGLGLSIAKSLVQMQGGKLELYLDGDLFKATVRFRKADKKEQDSCFFRENSEE
;
A
#
# COMPACT_ATOMS: atom_id res chain seq x y z
N ALA A 1 17.12 -18.37 0.64
CA ALA A 1 15.64 -18.46 0.61
C ALA A 1 14.99 -18.55 2.01
N LYS A 2 15.26 -19.61 2.82
CA LYS A 2 14.58 -19.80 4.13
C LYS A 2 14.89 -18.72 5.18
N ALA A 3 16.15 -18.26 5.27
CA ALA A 3 16.55 -17.20 6.20
C ALA A 3 15.89 -15.85 5.88
N GLN A 4 15.79 -15.48 4.62
CA GLN A 4 15.13 -14.27 4.18
C GLN A 4 13.62 -14.30 4.49
N ARG A 5 12.99 -15.45 4.29
CA ARG A 5 11.58 -15.67 4.65
C ARG A 5 11.34 -15.52 6.15
N LEU A 6 12.21 -16.11 6.97
CA LEU A 6 12.11 -16.00 8.43
C LEU A 6 12.26 -14.53 8.89
N LYS A 7 13.21 -13.80 8.30
CA LYS A 7 13.40 -12.36 8.56
C LYS A 7 12.13 -11.57 8.27
N THR A 8 11.56 -11.71 7.07
CA THR A 8 10.32 -11.01 6.68
C THR A 8 9.16 -11.35 7.60
N LEU A 9 8.99 -12.65 7.96
CA LEU A 9 7.95 -13.07 8.89
C LEU A 9 8.11 -12.43 10.28
N THR A 10 9.34 -12.36 10.78
CA THR A 10 9.63 -11.73 12.08
C THR A 10 9.36 -10.24 12.04
N GLU A 11 9.77 -9.56 10.97
CA GLU A 11 9.50 -8.13 10.77
C GLU A 11 8.00 -7.84 10.71
N ASP A 12 7.23 -8.64 9.96
CA ASP A 12 5.77 -8.52 9.86
C ASP A 12 5.08 -8.73 11.22
N VAL A 13 5.49 -9.73 12.00
CA VAL A 13 4.92 -10.01 13.33
C VAL A 13 5.23 -8.87 14.30
N VAL A 14 6.47 -8.37 14.31
CA VAL A 14 6.87 -7.24 15.16
C VAL A 14 6.11 -5.98 14.78
N GLU A 15 5.95 -5.71 13.47
CA GLU A 15 5.19 -4.56 12.99
C GLU A 15 3.70 -4.68 13.35
N ALA A 16 3.09 -5.82 13.12
CA ALA A 16 1.71 -6.09 13.52
C ALA A 16 1.48 -5.91 15.03
N SER A 17 2.45 -6.33 15.85
CA SER A 17 2.41 -6.14 17.31
C SER A 17 2.49 -4.66 17.70
N LYS A 18 3.40 -3.88 17.10
CA LYS A 18 3.53 -2.44 17.33
C LYS A 18 2.27 -1.67 16.92
N VAL A 19 1.71 -2.00 15.77
CA VAL A 19 0.46 -1.44 15.27
C VAL A 19 -0.68 -1.71 16.25
N SER A 20 -0.76 -2.94 16.80
CA SER A 20 -1.81 -3.34 17.74
C SER A 20 -1.73 -2.66 19.09
N SER A 21 -0.53 -2.43 19.57
CA SER A 21 -0.30 -1.78 20.87
C SER A 21 -0.45 -0.26 20.81
N GLY A 22 -0.66 0.33 19.64
CA GLY A 22 -0.71 1.78 19.45
C GLY A 22 0.62 2.49 19.71
N ASN A 23 1.71 1.75 19.93
CA ASN A 23 3.04 2.27 20.27
C ASN A 23 3.88 2.63 19.04
N ILE A 24 3.25 3.18 18.00
CA ILE A 24 3.97 3.70 16.84
C ILE A 24 4.03 5.22 16.94
N ASN A 25 5.23 5.76 17.07
CA ASN A 25 5.46 7.18 16.92
C ASN A 25 5.50 7.50 15.40
N LEU A 26 4.51 8.23 14.90
CA LEU A 26 4.41 8.63 13.50
C LEU A 26 5.23 9.92 13.29
N GLN A 27 6.04 9.93 12.25
CA GLN A 27 6.73 11.11 11.76
C GLN A 27 5.99 11.63 10.53
N LEU A 28 4.93 12.42 10.77
CA LEU A 28 4.08 12.97 9.72
C LEU A 28 4.82 14.07 8.95
N MET A 29 4.76 14.00 7.63
CA MET A 29 5.34 14.97 6.70
C MET A 29 4.54 14.99 5.40
N ASP A 30 4.72 16.02 4.61
CA ASP A 30 4.12 16.10 3.29
C ASP A 30 4.83 15.15 2.34
N VAL A 31 4.08 14.24 1.75
CA VAL A 31 4.58 13.20 0.84
C VAL A 31 3.88 13.32 -0.49
N ASN A 32 4.65 13.38 -1.59
CA ASN A 32 4.14 13.30 -2.94
C ASN A 32 3.90 11.84 -3.35
N LEU A 33 2.65 11.44 -3.39
CA LEU A 33 2.30 10.05 -3.69
C LEU A 33 2.58 9.67 -5.15
N VAL A 34 2.63 10.64 -6.10
CA VAL A 34 3.06 10.41 -7.49
C VAL A 34 4.50 9.89 -7.53
N GLU A 35 5.41 10.56 -6.82
CA GLU A 35 6.82 10.17 -6.77
C GLU A 35 7.00 8.81 -6.09
N MET A 36 6.31 8.60 -4.96
CA MET A 36 6.37 7.34 -4.23
C MET A 36 5.86 6.17 -5.08
N MET A 37 4.79 6.34 -5.83
CA MET A 37 4.28 5.31 -6.75
C MET A 37 5.25 5.01 -7.89
N ASN A 38 5.88 6.02 -8.49
CA ASN A 38 6.89 5.82 -9.53
C ASN A 38 8.07 5.00 -9.01
N GLN A 39 8.55 5.31 -7.81
CA GLN A 39 9.63 4.56 -7.18
C GLN A 39 9.19 3.11 -6.88
N THR A 40 8.01 2.91 -6.28
CA THR A 40 7.48 1.56 -6.00
C THR A 40 7.35 0.74 -7.28
N THR A 41 6.83 1.33 -8.35
CA THR A 41 6.71 0.67 -9.65
C THR A 41 8.06 0.21 -10.19
N GLY A 42 9.09 1.05 -10.09
CA GLY A 42 10.45 0.68 -10.48
C GLY A 42 11.01 -0.50 -9.69
N GLU A 43 10.79 -0.53 -8.37
CA GLU A 43 11.26 -1.63 -7.51
C GLU A 43 10.54 -2.96 -7.76
N PHE A 44 9.28 -2.91 -8.21
CA PHE A 44 8.49 -4.12 -8.48
C PHE A 44 8.52 -4.59 -9.93
N ALA A 45 9.15 -3.85 -10.85
CA ALA A 45 9.16 -4.15 -12.27
C ALA A 45 9.66 -5.57 -12.57
N GLU A 46 10.83 -5.94 -12.06
CA GLU A 46 11.41 -7.27 -12.25
C GLU A 46 10.51 -8.38 -11.68
N LYS A 47 9.88 -8.12 -10.53
CA LYS A 47 9.01 -9.09 -9.86
C LYS A 47 7.73 -9.36 -10.65
N PHE A 48 7.18 -8.34 -11.29
CA PHE A 48 6.02 -8.48 -12.18
C PHE A 48 6.41 -9.18 -13.50
N GLU A 49 7.57 -8.83 -14.06
CA GLU A 49 8.09 -9.46 -15.27
C GLU A 49 8.28 -10.98 -15.09
N HIS A 50 8.86 -11.41 -13.97
CA HIS A 50 9.03 -12.84 -13.66
C HIS A 50 7.72 -13.63 -13.64
N LYS A 51 6.60 -12.98 -13.35
CA LYS A 51 5.27 -13.59 -13.34
C LYS A 51 4.47 -13.28 -14.62
N ASN A 52 5.11 -12.65 -15.61
CA ASN A 52 4.48 -12.20 -16.86
C ASN A 52 3.25 -11.30 -16.59
N LEU A 53 3.41 -10.36 -15.65
CA LEU A 53 2.38 -9.37 -15.29
C LEU A 53 2.73 -8.02 -15.89
N GLU A 54 1.77 -7.41 -16.58
CA GLU A 54 1.90 -6.07 -17.13
C GLU A 54 1.32 -5.04 -16.14
N LEU A 55 2.14 -4.10 -15.67
CA LEU A 55 1.65 -3.01 -14.82
C LEU A 55 1.22 -1.82 -15.67
N ILE A 56 -0.05 -1.45 -15.58
CA ILE A 56 -0.63 -0.24 -16.17
C ILE A 56 -0.79 0.79 -15.06
N GLN A 57 -0.02 1.87 -15.15
CA GLN A 57 -0.04 2.94 -14.15
C GLN A 57 -0.71 4.20 -14.72
N THR A 58 -1.67 4.76 -13.99
CA THR A 58 -2.33 6.03 -14.30
C THR A 58 -2.08 7.01 -13.16
N LEU A 59 -1.42 8.12 -13.45
CA LEU A 59 -1.08 9.17 -12.49
C LEU A 59 -1.65 10.52 -12.92
N PRO A 60 -2.00 11.40 -11.96
CA PRO A 60 -2.33 12.78 -12.28
C PRO A 60 -1.10 13.56 -12.75
N ASN A 61 -1.31 14.61 -13.54
CA ASN A 61 -0.22 15.48 -14.01
C ASN A 61 0.34 16.37 -12.90
N GLU A 62 -0.44 16.61 -11.85
CA GLU A 62 -0.06 17.44 -10.71
C GLU A 62 0.39 16.58 -9.53
N PRO A 63 1.25 17.11 -8.64
CA PRO A 63 1.62 16.43 -7.40
C PRO A 63 0.40 16.08 -6.56
N ALA A 64 0.37 14.87 -6.02
CA ALA A 64 -0.67 14.39 -5.11
C ALA A 64 -0.09 14.34 -3.69
N ILE A 65 -0.19 15.46 -2.96
CA ILE A 65 0.42 15.61 -1.64
C ILE A 65 -0.55 15.16 -0.55
N ILE A 66 -0.05 14.30 0.35
CA ILE A 66 -0.74 13.84 1.56
C ILE A 66 0.16 14.03 2.79
N HIS A 67 -0.42 14.24 3.98
CA HIS A 67 0.33 14.43 5.22
C HIS A 67 0.40 13.12 6.01
N VAL A 68 1.50 12.37 5.85
CA VAL A 68 1.67 11.00 6.37
C VAL A 68 3.12 10.73 6.78
N ASP A 69 3.35 9.62 7.49
CA ASP A 69 4.69 9.07 7.68
C ASP A 69 5.14 8.35 6.39
N GLY A 70 6.14 8.89 5.71
CA GLY A 70 6.62 8.40 4.43
C GLY A 70 7.07 6.93 4.48
N ARG A 71 7.72 6.49 5.57
CA ARG A 71 8.16 5.09 5.73
C ARG A 71 6.97 4.15 5.87
N ARG A 72 5.93 4.58 6.60
CA ARG A 72 4.72 3.80 6.81
C ARG A 72 3.87 3.74 5.54
N MET A 73 3.78 4.85 4.82
CA MET A 73 3.09 4.86 3.53
C MET A 73 3.80 4.00 2.48
N TRP A 74 5.13 4.05 2.44
CA TRP A 74 5.93 3.13 1.62
C TRP A 74 5.58 1.67 1.92
N ARG A 75 5.54 1.29 3.20
CA ARG A 75 5.19 -0.07 3.63
C ARG A 75 3.76 -0.48 3.23
N VAL A 76 2.83 0.47 3.21
CA VAL A 76 1.47 0.24 2.68
C VAL A 76 1.53 -0.15 1.20
N LEU A 77 2.20 0.66 0.36
CA LEU A 77 2.35 0.35 -1.07
C LEU A 77 3.07 -0.98 -1.29
N GLU A 78 4.19 -1.20 -0.59
CA GLU A 78 4.95 -2.46 -0.66
C GLU A 78 4.06 -3.69 -0.37
N ASN A 79 3.22 -3.63 0.67
CA ASN A 79 2.31 -4.71 1.00
C ASN A 79 1.26 -4.95 -0.10
N LEU A 80 0.70 -3.90 -0.69
CA LEU A 80 -0.29 -4.00 -1.75
C LEU A 80 0.32 -4.52 -3.06
N TYR A 81 1.49 -4.02 -3.45
CA TYR A 81 2.22 -4.49 -4.64
C TYR A 81 2.71 -5.94 -4.49
N ASN A 82 3.20 -6.32 -3.30
CA ASN A 82 3.56 -7.70 -2.97
C ASN A 82 2.34 -8.62 -3.06
N ASN A 83 1.17 -8.18 -2.59
CA ASN A 83 -0.06 -8.93 -2.69
C ASN A 83 -0.43 -9.17 -4.17
N ALA A 84 -0.40 -8.12 -5.00
CA ALA A 84 -0.65 -8.24 -6.43
C ALA A 84 0.36 -9.17 -7.12
N ALA A 85 1.67 -8.99 -6.89
CA ALA A 85 2.72 -9.85 -7.44
C ALA A 85 2.53 -11.33 -7.07
N LYS A 86 2.03 -11.59 -5.86
CA LYS A 86 1.84 -12.96 -5.36
C LYS A 86 0.60 -13.64 -5.93
N TYR A 87 -0.52 -12.93 -5.95
CA TYR A 87 -1.83 -13.52 -6.19
C TYR A 87 -2.45 -13.19 -7.54
N ALA A 88 -1.89 -12.24 -8.31
CA ALA A 88 -2.38 -11.99 -9.66
C ALA A 88 -2.15 -13.19 -10.58
N MET A 89 -3.12 -13.45 -11.45
CA MET A 89 -3.05 -14.48 -12.48
C MET A 89 -1.93 -14.15 -13.47
N PRO A 90 -0.96 -15.05 -13.69
CA PRO A 90 0.11 -14.85 -14.67
C PRO A 90 -0.43 -14.50 -16.06
N GLY A 91 0.28 -13.64 -16.79
CA GLY A 91 -0.13 -13.21 -18.13
C GLY A 91 -1.26 -12.18 -18.14
N THR A 92 -1.62 -11.60 -16.99
CA THR A 92 -2.65 -10.55 -16.89
C THR A 92 -2.06 -9.18 -16.53
N ARG A 93 -2.95 -8.21 -16.36
CA ARG A 93 -2.58 -6.83 -16.04
C ARG A 93 -2.86 -6.49 -14.57
N ILE A 94 -1.99 -5.64 -14.02
CA ILE A 94 -2.20 -4.96 -12.76
C ILE A 94 -2.46 -3.49 -13.08
N TYR A 95 -3.51 -2.90 -12.53
CA TYR A 95 -3.83 -1.49 -12.71
C TYR A 95 -3.56 -0.73 -11.41
N ALA A 96 -2.63 0.22 -11.46
CA ALA A 96 -2.28 1.10 -10.36
C ALA A 96 -2.70 2.53 -10.73
N ASP A 97 -3.81 2.98 -10.17
CA ASP A 97 -4.39 4.28 -10.47
C ASP A 97 -4.25 5.23 -9.28
N LEU A 98 -3.76 6.43 -9.51
CA LEU A 98 -3.77 7.54 -8.56
C LEU A 98 -4.59 8.69 -9.13
N ARG A 99 -5.53 9.19 -8.35
CA ARG A 99 -6.33 10.35 -8.71
C ARG A 99 -6.47 11.29 -7.53
N THR A 100 -6.65 12.56 -7.84
CA THR A 100 -6.97 13.59 -6.86
C THR A 100 -8.38 14.10 -7.12
N ASP A 101 -9.17 14.18 -6.06
CA ASP A 101 -10.45 14.89 -6.03
C ASP A 101 -10.27 16.21 -5.26
N LYS A 102 -11.38 16.95 -4.99
CA LYS A 102 -11.30 18.25 -4.30
C LYS A 102 -10.51 18.17 -2.99
N ASP A 103 -10.83 17.18 -2.16
CA ASP A 103 -10.32 17.07 -0.80
C ASP A 103 -9.55 15.76 -0.54
N GLU A 104 -9.49 14.87 -1.52
CA GLU A 104 -8.90 13.53 -1.34
C GLU A 104 -7.87 13.20 -2.41
N VAL A 105 -6.88 12.42 -1.99
CA VAL A 105 -5.98 11.65 -2.84
C VAL A 105 -6.39 10.19 -2.74
N ILE A 106 -6.66 9.55 -3.88
CA ILE A 106 -7.20 8.20 -3.97
C ILE A 106 -6.26 7.35 -4.81
N PHE A 107 -5.64 6.38 -4.16
CA PHE A 107 -4.87 5.32 -4.81
C PHE A 107 -5.69 4.05 -4.92
N SER A 108 -5.65 3.35 -6.05
CA SER A 108 -6.22 2.02 -6.18
C SER A 108 -5.31 1.07 -6.94
N LEU A 109 -5.26 -0.18 -6.48
CA LEU A 109 -4.56 -1.28 -7.12
C LEU A 109 -5.56 -2.39 -7.44
N LYS A 110 -5.58 -2.84 -8.70
CA LYS A 110 -6.51 -3.87 -9.20
C LYS A 110 -5.77 -4.97 -9.93
N ASN A 111 -6.16 -6.21 -9.69
CA ASN A 111 -5.68 -7.36 -10.45
C ASN A 111 -6.74 -8.46 -10.51
N VAL A 112 -6.63 -9.34 -11.49
CA VAL A 112 -7.36 -10.62 -11.53
C VAL A 112 -6.59 -11.62 -10.68
N SER A 113 -7.26 -12.29 -9.76
CA SER A 113 -6.67 -13.32 -8.89
C SER A 113 -6.45 -14.64 -9.62
N GLU A 114 -5.32 -15.28 -9.37
CA GLU A 114 -5.03 -16.64 -9.85
C GLU A 114 -5.95 -17.69 -9.21
N TYR A 115 -6.47 -17.40 -8.02
CA TYR A 115 -7.32 -18.29 -7.24
C TYR A 115 -8.68 -17.64 -6.98
N PRO A 116 -9.76 -18.42 -6.90
CA PRO A 116 -11.09 -17.91 -6.56
C PRO A 116 -11.08 -17.13 -5.24
N LEU A 117 -11.70 -15.96 -5.23
CA LEU A 117 -11.83 -15.12 -4.06
C LEU A 117 -13.13 -15.46 -3.31
N ASN A 118 -13.12 -16.58 -2.58
CA ASN A 118 -14.27 -17.10 -1.83
C ASN A 118 -14.36 -16.52 -0.41
N PHE A 119 -13.81 -15.32 -0.20
CA PHE A 119 -13.75 -14.64 1.10
C PHE A 119 -14.46 -13.30 1.01
N SER A 120 -14.96 -12.82 2.15
CA SER A 120 -15.38 -11.43 2.27
C SER A 120 -14.16 -10.49 2.36
N ALA A 121 -14.36 -9.21 2.02
CA ALA A 121 -13.32 -8.19 2.16
C ALA A 121 -12.84 -8.04 3.62
N ASP A 122 -13.74 -8.22 4.58
CA ASP A 122 -13.42 -8.15 6.01
C ASP A 122 -12.54 -9.33 6.45
N GLU A 123 -12.87 -10.54 6.02
CA GLU A 123 -12.06 -11.72 6.28
C GLU A 123 -10.62 -11.54 5.79
N LEU A 124 -10.38 -10.94 4.60
CA LEU A 124 -9.01 -10.73 4.08
C LEU A 124 -8.20 -9.71 4.88
N THR A 125 -8.82 -8.84 5.64
CA THR A 125 -8.16 -7.85 6.47
C THR A 125 -8.03 -8.25 7.94
N GLU A 126 -8.72 -9.30 8.37
CA GLU A 126 -8.53 -9.87 9.69
C GLU A 126 -7.17 -10.60 9.78
N ARG A 127 -6.59 -10.57 10.98
CA ARG A 127 -5.26 -11.12 11.20
C ARG A 127 -5.25 -12.63 11.05
N PHE A 128 -4.23 -13.15 10.38
CA PHE A 128 -3.97 -14.58 10.26
C PHE A 128 -5.00 -15.41 9.49
N ILE A 129 -5.93 -14.80 8.76
CA ILE A 129 -6.73 -15.60 7.84
C ILE A 129 -5.84 -16.04 6.68
N ARG A 130 -5.25 -17.19 6.90
CA ARG A 130 -4.70 -18.02 5.87
C ARG A 130 -5.86 -18.82 5.30
N GLY A 131 -6.43 -18.37 4.20
CA GLY A 131 -7.20 -19.30 3.39
C GLY A 131 -6.33 -20.52 3.09
N ASP A 132 -6.90 -21.69 2.89
CA ASP A 132 -6.14 -22.95 2.61
C ASP A 132 -5.16 -22.82 1.45
N ILE A 133 -5.37 -21.85 0.56
CA ILE A 133 -4.51 -21.48 -0.57
C ILE A 133 -3.17 -20.89 -0.13
N SER A 134 -3.11 -20.17 0.99
CA SER A 134 -1.86 -19.53 1.44
C SER A 134 -0.90 -20.50 2.16
N ARG A 135 -1.31 -21.72 2.45
CA ARG A 135 -0.43 -22.72 3.05
C ARG A 135 0.69 -23.17 2.11
N SER A 136 0.47 -23.11 0.80
CA SER A 136 1.47 -23.48 -0.23
C SER A 136 2.26 -22.28 -0.78
N THR A 137 1.83 -21.03 -0.51
CA THR A 137 2.44 -19.81 -1.06
C THR A 137 3.29 -19.06 -0.02
N GLU A 138 4.38 -18.44 -0.45
CA GLU A 138 5.27 -17.63 0.42
C GLU A 138 4.55 -16.40 0.97
N GLY A 139 4.66 -16.15 2.30
CA GLY A 139 4.20 -14.92 2.95
C GLY A 139 3.56 -15.15 4.31
N SER A 140 3.48 -14.09 5.13
CA SER A 140 2.93 -14.11 6.49
C SER A 140 1.40 -14.17 6.53
N GLY A 141 0.72 -13.74 5.46
CA GLY A 141 -0.72 -13.47 5.47
C GLY A 141 -1.10 -12.18 6.20
N LEU A 142 -0.13 -11.43 6.72
CA LEU A 142 -0.35 -10.22 7.51
C LEU A 142 -0.33 -8.92 6.68
N GLY A 143 0.16 -8.95 5.43
CA GLY A 143 0.42 -7.74 4.65
C GLY A 143 -0.79 -6.81 4.49
N LEU A 144 -1.97 -7.35 4.20
CA LEU A 144 -3.20 -6.54 4.04
C LEU A 144 -3.67 -5.96 5.37
N SER A 145 -3.60 -6.72 6.47
CA SER A 145 -3.98 -6.24 7.80
C SER A 145 -3.01 -5.17 8.31
N ILE A 146 -1.71 -5.32 8.04
CA ILE A 146 -0.69 -4.29 8.33
C ILE A 146 -0.97 -3.04 7.51
N ALA A 147 -1.20 -3.16 6.19
CA ALA A 147 -1.50 -2.03 5.33
C ALA A 147 -2.75 -1.27 5.81
N LYS A 148 -3.85 -1.97 6.13
CA LYS A 148 -5.09 -1.37 6.65
C LYS A 148 -4.83 -0.60 7.95
N SER A 149 -4.13 -1.20 8.89
CA SER A 149 -3.85 -0.58 10.18
C SER A 149 -2.93 0.65 10.04
N LEU A 150 -1.89 0.58 9.19
CA LEU A 150 -0.99 1.71 8.93
C LEU A 150 -1.70 2.88 8.25
N VAL A 151 -2.63 2.61 7.33
CA VAL A 151 -3.46 3.63 6.70
C VAL A 151 -4.38 4.29 7.74
N GLN A 152 -5.07 3.49 8.57
CA GLN A 152 -5.99 4.00 9.60
C GLN A 152 -5.28 4.84 10.66
N MET A 153 -4.10 4.42 11.12
CA MET A 153 -3.31 5.18 12.10
C MET A 153 -2.89 6.56 11.60
N GLN A 154 -2.79 6.74 10.28
CA GLN A 154 -2.43 8.00 9.63
C GLN A 154 -3.65 8.81 9.18
N GLY A 155 -4.86 8.41 9.62
CA GLY A 155 -6.10 9.13 9.30
C GLY A 155 -6.67 8.83 7.91
N GLY A 156 -6.14 7.82 7.21
CA GLY A 156 -6.66 7.36 5.92
C GLY A 156 -7.66 6.23 6.04
N LYS A 157 -8.16 5.78 4.89
CA LYS A 157 -9.09 4.65 4.76
C LYS A 157 -8.57 3.67 3.71
N LEU A 158 -8.52 2.38 4.04
CA LEU A 158 -8.27 1.30 3.09
C LEU A 158 -9.52 0.44 2.96
N GLU A 159 -9.99 0.26 1.75
CA GLU A 159 -11.15 -0.54 1.38
C GLU A 159 -10.75 -1.61 0.38
N LEU A 160 -11.28 -2.83 0.57
CA LEU A 160 -11.13 -3.92 -0.39
C LEU A 160 -12.45 -4.15 -1.09
N TYR A 161 -12.38 -4.42 -2.38
CA TYR A 161 -13.51 -4.83 -3.21
C TYR A 161 -13.15 -6.13 -3.93
N LEU A 162 -14.03 -7.09 -3.83
CA LEU A 162 -13.91 -8.41 -4.46
C LEU A 162 -15.14 -8.64 -5.33
N ASP A 163 -14.93 -9.07 -6.56
CA ASP A 163 -16.01 -9.42 -7.48
C ASP A 163 -15.53 -10.56 -8.41
N GLY A 164 -16.02 -11.78 -8.17
CA GLY A 164 -15.48 -12.98 -8.79
C GLY A 164 -13.99 -13.11 -8.52
N ASP A 165 -13.16 -13.06 -9.57
CA ASP A 165 -11.70 -13.12 -9.49
C ASP A 165 -11.06 -11.72 -9.44
N LEU A 166 -11.85 -10.65 -9.47
CA LEU A 166 -11.35 -9.28 -9.37
C LEU A 166 -11.04 -8.91 -7.93
N PHE A 167 -9.79 -8.55 -7.67
CA PHE A 167 -9.33 -7.94 -6.42
C PHE A 167 -9.04 -6.46 -6.65
N LYS A 168 -9.55 -5.59 -5.79
CA LYS A 168 -9.23 -4.17 -5.78
C LYS A 168 -9.00 -3.68 -4.36
N ALA A 169 -7.85 -3.06 -4.12
CA ALA A 169 -7.57 -2.29 -2.92
C ALA A 169 -7.66 -0.79 -3.24
N THR A 170 -8.33 -0.02 -2.39
CA THR A 170 -8.43 1.44 -2.52
C THR A 170 -7.99 2.10 -1.23
N VAL A 171 -7.03 3.01 -1.33
CA VAL A 171 -6.51 3.82 -0.21
C VAL A 171 -6.89 5.27 -0.43
N ARG A 172 -7.43 5.91 0.60
CA ARG A 172 -7.85 7.31 0.58
C ARG A 172 -7.20 8.08 1.70
N PHE A 173 -6.71 9.27 1.38
CA PHE A 173 -6.22 10.25 2.35
C PHE A 173 -6.78 11.62 2.00
N ARG A 174 -6.89 12.50 2.98
CA ARG A 174 -7.11 13.92 2.72
C ARG A 174 -5.90 14.51 2.02
N LYS A 175 -6.14 15.42 1.09
CA LYS A 175 -5.11 16.27 0.50
C LYS A 175 -4.46 17.10 1.58
N ALA A 176 -3.14 17.25 1.54
CA ALA A 176 -2.46 18.21 2.41
C ALA A 176 -2.92 19.64 2.10
N ASP A 177 -3.25 20.42 3.13
CA ASP A 177 -3.68 21.81 2.97
C ASP A 177 -2.54 22.69 2.45
N LYS A 178 -2.80 23.49 1.42
CA LYS A 178 -1.82 24.45 0.87
C LYS A 178 -1.25 25.45 1.90
N LYS A 179 -1.88 25.59 3.06
CA LYS A 179 -1.46 26.55 4.11
C LYS A 179 -0.23 26.12 4.92
N GLU A 180 0.10 24.83 4.92
CA GLU A 180 1.31 24.35 5.62
C GLU A 180 2.57 24.45 4.73
N GLN A 181 2.43 24.52 3.41
CA GLN A 181 3.57 24.69 2.51
C GLN A 181 4.25 26.06 2.62
N ASP A 182 3.49 27.13 2.89
CA ASP A 182 4.04 28.49 3.03
C ASP A 182 4.77 28.72 4.36
N SER A 183 4.45 27.96 5.41
CA SER A 183 5.10 28.14 6.73
C SER A 183 6.52 27.59 6.79
N CYS A 184 6.89 26.66 5.92
CA CYS A 184 8.27 26.13 5.84
C CYS A 184 9.20 27.08 5.06
N PHE A 185 8.67 27.79 4.05
CA PHE A 185 9.46 28.70 3.22
C PHE A 185 9.81 30.02 3.95
N PHE A 186 9.02 30.44 4.95
CA PHE A 186 9.27 31.67 5.71
C PHE A 186 10.23 31.49 6.90
N ARG A 187 10.55 30.25 7.30
CA ARG A 187 11.51 30.03 8.41
C ARG A 187 12.97 30.02 7.98
N GLU A 188 13.27 29.81 6.71
CA GLU A 188 14.67 29.83 6.22
C GLU A 188 15.19 31.24 5.86
N ASN A 189 14.32 32.24 5.75
CA ASN A 189 14.71 33.60 5.38
C ASN A 189 14.68 34.61 6.55
N SER A 190 14.62 34.15 7.80
CA SER A 190 14.59 35.02 8.99
C SER A 190 15.87 34.95 9.84
N GLU A 191 16.92 34.27 9.36
CA GLU A 191 18.24 34.25 10.01
C GLU A 191 19.32 34.70 9.00
N GLU A 192 19.26 36.01 8.60
CA GLU A 192 20.38 36.78 8.10
C GLU A 192 20.41 38.15 8.75
#